data_40159c22f758ca7426e0467447a4bb9f
#
_entry.id   40159c22f758ca7426e0467447a4bb9f
#
_cell.length_a   1.000
_cell.length_b   1.000
_cell.length_c   1.000
_cell.angle_alpha   90.00
_cell.angle_beta   90.00
_cell.angle_gamma   90.00
#
_symmetry.space_group_name_H-M   'P 1'
#
loop_
_entity.id
_entity.type
_entity.pdbx_description
1 polymer ?
#
loop_
_entity_poly.entity_id
_entity_poly.type
_entity_poly.pdbx_seq_one_letter_code
_entity_poly.pdbx_strand_id
1 'polypeptide(L)'
;MKKLRSQVGLVFQYPEHQLFEVDVLSDVCFGPKNQGFSPEECEEKAREALKLVGLKEKYYKSSPFELSGGQKRRAAIAGVLAMDPNVLVLDEPTAGLDPKGRDEILDQIAYLHQQRDMTVILVSHSMEDIAKYADRLIVMNKGQVLYNDRPKMVFSHYQELEQIGQIGRAHV
;
A
#
# COMPACT_ATOMS: atom_id res chain seq x y z
N MET A 1 11.88 -18.09 9.64
CA MET A 1 10.66 -17.52 9.00
C MET A 1 10.00 -16.38 9.78
N LYS A 2 9.91 -16.38 11.13
CA LYS A 2 9.34 -15.25 11.90
C LYS A 2 10.04 -13.91 11.61
N LYS A 3 11.38 -13.89 11.59
CA LYS A 3 12.19 -12.68 11.34
C LYS A 3 11.96 -12.06 9.95
N LEU A 4 11.70 -12.86 8.90
CA LEU A 4 11.40 -12.35 7.57
C LEU A 4 10.01 -11.71 7.51
N ARG A 5 9.02 -12.33 8.16
CA ARG A 5 7.64 -11.83 8.19
C ARG A 5 7.47 -10.52 8.96
N SER A 6 8.38 -10.21 9.91
CA SER A 6 8.38 -8.92 10.59
C SER A 6 9.03 -7.80 9.78
N GLN A 7 9.79 -8.12 8.74
CA GLN A 7 10.49 -7.15 7.90
C GLN A 7 9.74 -6.81 6.62
N VAL A 8 8.79 -7.64 6.19
CA VAL A 8 8.03 -7.45 4.95
C VAL A 8 6.55 -7.31 5.29
N GLY A 9 6.01 -6.12 5.06
CA GLY A 9 4.58 -5.84 5.13
C GLY A 9 3.93 -6.11 3.77
N LEU A 10 2.78 -6.78 3.78
CA LEU A 10 2.01 -7.05 2.57
C LEU A 10 0.59 -6.53 2.74
N VAL A 11 0.19 -5.67 1.84
CA VAL A 11 -1.17 -5.15 1.71
C VAL A 11 -1.78 -5.76 0.46
N PHE A 12 -2.78 -6.61 0.63
CA PHE A 12 -3.49 -7.27 -0.47
C PHE A 12 -4.49 -6.33 -1.16
N GLN A 13 -4.94 -6.72 -2.33
CA GLN A 13 -6.06 -6.08 -3.01
C GLN A 13 -7.30 -6.09 -2.11
N TYR A 14 -7.99 -4.94 -2.00
CA TYR A 14 -9.11 -4.71 -1.07
C TYR A 14 -8.76 -4.97 0.40
N PRO A 15 -7.72 -4.32 0.95
CA PRO A 15 -7.21 -4.60 2.28
C PRO A 15 -8.24 -4.29 3.38
N GLU A 16 -9.25 -3.48 3.08
CA GLU A 16 -10.38 -3.16 3.97
C GLU A 16 -11.21 -4.38 4.39
N HIS A 17 -11.14 -5.48 3.65
CA HIS A 17 -11.80 -6.73 4.02
C HIS A 17 -11.06 -7.51 5.12
N GLN A 18 -9.86 -7.06 5.48
CA GLN A 18 -9.04 -7.70 6.52
C GLN A 18 -9.31 -7.12 7.92
N LEU A 19 -10.09 -6.04 8.02
CA LEU A 19 -10.46 -5.44 9.30
C LEU A 19 -11.52 -6.28 10.01
N PHE A 20 -11.26 -6.66 11.27
CA PHE A 20 -12.10 -7.61 12.02
C PHE A 20 -12.29 -7.26 13.50
N GLU A 21 -11.51 -6.34 14.05
CA GLU A 21 -11.58 -5.95 15.45
C GLU A 21 -12.76 -5.02 15.75
N VAL A 22 -13.04 -4.82 17.04
CA VAL A 22 -14.16 -4.01 17.52
C VAL A 22 -14.01 -2.54 17.12
N ASP A 23 -12.80 -2.01 17.19
CA ASP A 23 -12.47 -0.65 16.78
C ASP A 23 -11.17 -0.61 15.94
N VAL A 24 -11.01 0.48 15.20
CA VAL A 24 -9.87 0.70 14.29
C VAL A 24 -8.53 0.63 15.01
N LEU A 25 -8.42 1.24 16.19
CA LEU A 25 -7.16 1.26 16.95
C LEU A 25 -6.76 -0.15 17.37
N SER A 26 -7.72 -0.94 17.84
CA SER A 26 -7.51 -2.33 18.22
C SER A 26 -7.07 -3.19 17.05
N ASP A 27 -7.66 -2.95 15.85
CA ASP A 27 -7.29 -3.64 14.63
C ASP A 27 -5.84 -3.35 14.22
N VAL A 28 -5.42 -2.08 14.27
CA VAL A 28 -4.05 -1.67 13.96
C VAL A 28 -3.04 -2.17 14.99
N CYS A 29 -3.44 -2.33 16.26
CA CYS A 29 -2.61 -2.92 17.32
C CYS A 29 -2.34 -4.42 17.11
N PHE A 30 -3.13 -5.11 16.32
CA PHE A 30 -3.04 -6.57 16.15
C PHE A 30 -1.66 -7.03 15.64
N GLY A 31 -1.09 -6.32 14.67
CA GLY A 31 0.24 -6.60 14.12
C GLY A 31 1.34 -6.51 15.19
N PRO A 32 1.54 -5.35 15.83
CA PRO A 32 2.51 -5.17 16.91
C PRO A 32 2.33 -6.15 18.07
N LYS A 33 1.09 -6.44 18.47
CA LYS A 33 0.78 -7.43 19.51
C LYS A 33 1.33 -8.81 19.15
N ASN A 34 1.19 -9.24 17.90
CA ASN A 34 1.74 -10.52 17.42
C ASN A 34 3.27 -10.52 17.32
N GLN A 35 3.90 -9.36 17.25
CA GLN A 35 5.35 -9.19 17.34
C GLN A 35 5.87 -9.28 18.77
N GLY A 36 4.97 -9.19 19.80
CA GLY A 36 5.30 -9.31 21.20
C GLY A 36 5.53 -7.99 21.92
N PHE A 37 5.10 -6.87 21.36
CA PHE A 37 5.12 -5.57 22.02
C PHE A 37 4.11 -5.48 23.18
N SER A 38 4.40 -4.63 24.17
CA SER A 38 3.46 -4.36 25.27
C SER A 38 2.20 -3.66 24.76
N PRO A 39 1.09 -3.67 25.52
CA PRO A 39 -0.13 -2.96 25.13
C PRO A 39 0.11 -1.46 24.85
N GLU A 40 0.93 -0.82 25.67
CA GLU A 40 1.28 0.60 25.55
C GLU A 40 2.07 0.87 24.25
N GLU A 41 3.09 0.05 23.96
CA GLU A 41 3.87 0.14 22.73
C GLU A 41 3.01 -0.14 21.49
N CYS A 42 2.08 -1.11 21.56
CA CYS A 42 1.13 -1.40 20.48
C CYS A 42 0.25 -0.19 20.18
N GLU A 43 -0.29 0.47 21.21
CA GLU A 43 -1.13 1.65 21.04
C GLU A 43 -0.34 2.82 20.45
N GLU A 44 0.89 3.08 20.92
CA GLU A 44 1.75 4.13 20.38
C GLU A 44 2.05 3.91 18.89
N LYS A 45 2.51 2.71 18.51
CA LYS A 45 2.76 2.33 17.12
C LYS A 45 1.51 2.44 16.24
N ALA A 46 0.37 2.02 16.75
CA ALA A 46 -0.90 2.08 16.03
C ALA A 46 -1.34 3.54 15.80
N ARG A 47 -1.25 4.40 16.81
CA ARG A 47 -1.58 5.82 16.68
C ARG A 47 -0.66 6.53 15.70
N GLU A 48 0.64 6.25 15.75
CA GLU A 48 1.61 6.77 14.78
C GLU A 48 1.24 6.34 13.35
N ALA A 49 1.01 5.04 13.13
CA ALA A 49 0.65 4.52 11.82
C ALA A 49 -0.66 5.11 11.28
N LEU A 50 -1.68 5.24 12.12
CA LEU A 50 -2.96 5.86 11.74
C LEU A 50 -2.81 7.35 11.37
N LYS A 51 -1.96 8.08 12.09
CA LYS A 51 -1.61 9.46 11.76
C LYS A 51 -0.87 9.54 10.43
N LEU A 52 0.08 8.64 10.18
CA LEU A 52 0.86 8.57 8.95
C LEU A 52 0.00 8.35 7.72
N VAL A 53 -1.05 7.54 7.81
CA VAL A 53 -2.01 7.34 6.70
C VAL A 53 -3.10 8.41 6.63
N GLY A 54 -3.02 9.45 7.47
CA GLY A 54 -3.96 10.57 7.45
C GLY A 54 -5.38 10.23 7.96
N LEU A 55 -5.55 9.19 8.77
CA LEU A 55 -6.82 8.90 9.40
C LEU A 55 -7.01 9.77 10.64
N LYS A 56 -8.12 10.52 10.69
CA LYS A 56 -8.41 11.44 11.81
C LYS A 56 -8.67 10.67 13.11
N GLU A 57 -8.17 11.19 14.23
CA GLU A 57 -8.23 10.55 15.54
C GLU A 57 -9.67 10.22 16.00
N LYS A 58 -10.65 11.01 15.60
CA LYS A 58 -12.07 10.75 15.91
C LYS A 58 -12.58 9.39 15.42
N TYR A 59 -11.87 8.75 14.47
CA TYR A 59 -12.23 7.44 13.93
C TYR A 59 -11.53 6.27 14.61
N TYR A 60 -10.55 6.52 15.49
CA TYR A 60 -9.76 5.44 16.10
C TYR A 60 -10.59 4.49 16.97
N LYS A 61 -11.63 5.01 17.60
CA LYS A 61 -12.57 4.23 18.43
C LYS A 61 -13.87 3.88 17.71
N SER A 62 -14.00 4.22 16.44
CA SER A 62 -15.13 3.80 15.62
C SER A 62 -14.96 2.34 15.18
N SER A 63 -16.09 1.65 14.98
CA SER A 63 -16.07 0.35 14.32
C SER A 63 -15.54 0.48 12.89
N PRO A 64 -14.70 -0.43 12.42
CA PRO A 64 -14.27 -0.44 11.01
C PRO A 64 -15.46 -0.43 10.03
N PHE A 65 -16.60 -1.00 10.40
CA PHE A 65 -17.79 -1.07 9.55
C PHE A 65 -18.48 0.28 9.33
N GLU A 66 -18.25 1.26 10.22
CA GLU A 66 -18.80 2.63 10.14
C GLU A 66 -17.94 3.55 9.24
N LEU A 67 -16.77 3.11 8.82
CA LEU A 67 -15.85 3.88 7.99
C LEU A 67 -16.23 3.84 6.51
N SER A 68 -15.91 4.92 5.78
CA SER A 68 -15.93 4.88 4.31
C SER A 68 -14.87 3.91 3.75
N GLY A 69 -15.02 3.46 2.50
CA GLY A 69 -14.07 2.54 1.87
C GLY A 69 -12.63 3.06 1.91
N GLY A 70 -12.41 4.34 1.60
CA GLY A 70 -11.08 4.96 1.68
C GLY A 70 -10.52 5.02 3.11
N GLN A 71 -11.38 5.26 4.11
CA GLN A 71 -10.96 5.24 5.52
C GLN A 71 -10.61 3.83 6.01
N LYS A 72 -11.40 2.82 5.62
CA LYS A 72 -11.10 1.41 5.89
C LYS A 72 -9.75 1.01 5.31
N ARG A 73 -9.49 1.40 4.06
CA ARG A 73 -8.23 1.13 3.38
C ARG A 73 -7.04 1.76 4.07
N ARG A 74 -7.16 3.03 4.50
CA ARG A 74 -6.14 3.70 5.32
C ARG A 74 -5.88 2.95 6.62
N ALA A 75 -6.93 2.51 7.32
CA ALA A 75 -6.80 1.73 8.54
C ALA A 75 -6.06 0.40 8.31
N ALA A 76 -6.40 -0.33 7.24
CA ALA A 76 -5.75 -1.59 6.88
C ALA A 76 -4.26 -1.39 6.52
N ILE A 77 -3.92 -0.34 5.76
CA ILE A 77 -2.52 0.02 5.48
C ILE A 77 -1.79 0.38 6.78
N ALA A 78 -2.43 1.13 7.69
CA ALA A 78 -1.87 1.46 9.00
C ALA A 78 -1.56 0.20 9.82
N GLY A 79 -2.41 -0.83 9.78
CA GLY A 79 -2.17 -2.11 10.45
C GLY A 79 -0.88 -2.79 10.02
N VAL A 80 -0.52 -2.67 8.74
CA VAL A 80 0.74 -3.18 8.21
C VAL A 80 1.90 -2.27 8.59
N LEU A 81 1.74 -0.94 8.49
CA LEU A 81 2.78 0.04 8.85
C LEU A 81 3.15 0.04 10.32
N ALA A 82 2.19 -0.27 11.21
CA ALA A 82 2.41 -0.35 12.67
C ALA A 82 3.42 -1.46 13.04
N MET A 83 3.60 -2.44 12.16
CA MET A 83 4.63 -3.49 12.33
C MET A 83 6.05 -3.01 11.98
N ASP A 84 6.20 -1.79 11.49
CA ASP A 84 7.46 -1.16 11.09
C ASP A 84 8.28 -2.00 10.08
N PRO A 85 7.71 -2.33 8.92
CA PRO A 85 8.37 -3.17 7.93
C PRO A 85 9.47 -2.41 7.18
N ASN A 86 10.56 -3.11 6.81
CA ASN A 86 11.61 -2.57 5.95
C ASN A 86 11.19 -2.56 4.47
N VAL A 87 10.28 -3.46 4.10
CA VAL A 87 9.73 -3.58 2.74
C VAL A 87 8.21 -3.59 2.84
N LEU A 88 7.56 -2.69 2.12
CA LEU A 88 6.10 -2.64 1.99
C LEU A 88 5.70 -3.06 0.58
N VAL A 89 4.97 -4.15 0.47
CA VAL A 89 4.39 -4.63 -0.78
C VAL A 89 2.92 -4.26 -0.82
N LEU A 90 2.50 -3.58 -1.87
CA LEU A 90 1.14 -3.10 -2.07
C LEU A 90 0.59 -3.70 -3.36
N ASP A 91 -0.40 -4.57 -3.24
CA ASP A 91 -1.04 -5.22 -4.38
C ASP A 91 -2.34 -4.49 -4.71
N GLU A 92 -2.33 -3.74 -5.84
CA GLU A 92 -3.46 -2.93 -6.31
C GLU A 92 -4.11 -2.06 -5.20
N PRO A 93 -3.33 -1.25 -4.45
CA PRO A 93 -3.83 -0.58 -3.24
C PRO A 93 -4.92 0.46 -3.53
N THR A 94 -5.12 0.83 -4.80
CA THR A 94 -6.07 1.84 -5.24
C THR A 94 -7.29 1.27 -5.97
N ALA A 95 -7.38 -0.07 -6.10
CA ALA A 95 -8.48 -0.73 -6.79
C ALA A 95 -9.84 -0.32 -6.22
N GLY A 96 -10.76 0.10 -7.09
CA GLY A 96 -12.14 0.49 -6.71
C GLY A 96 -12.28 1.86 -6.02
N LEU A 97 -11.21 2.66 -5.94
CA LEU A 97 -11.28 4.05 -5.49
C LEU A 97 -11.60 4.99 -6.66
N ASP A 98 -12.25 6.10 -6.33
CA ASP A 98 -12.35 7.24 -7.23
C ASP A 98 -10.98 7.90 -7.46
N PRO A 99 -10.80 8.70 -8.53
CA PRO A 99 -9.49 9.30 -8.86
C PRO A 99 -8.87 10.07 -7.70
N LYS A 100 -9.66 10.83 -6.95
CA LYS A 100 -9.19 11.61 -5.81
C LYS A 100 -8.70 10.71 -4.67
N GLY A 101 -9.45 9.68 -4.30
CA GLY A 101 -9.07 8.73 -3.27
C GLY A 101 -7.82 7.94 -3.65
N ARG A 102 -7.66 7.63 -4.95
CA ARG A 102 -6.46 6.99 -5.50
C ARG A 102 -5.22 7.86 -5.31
N ASP A 103 -5.27 9.12 -5.76
CA ASP A 103 -4.17 10.07 -5.61
C ASP A 103 -3.81 10.29 -4.13
N GLU A 104 -4.79 10.46 -3.27
CA GLU A 104 -4.56 10.64 -1.83
C GLU A 104 -3.81 9.46 -1.19
N ILE A 105 -4.11 8.21 -1.57
CA ILE A 105 -3.43 7.02 -1.05
C ILE A 105 -2.00 6.94 -1.60
N LEU A 106 -1.80 7.16 -2.90
CA LEU A 106 -0.47 7.06 -3.52
C LEU A 106 0.46 8.20 -3.08
N ASP A 107 -0.04 9.43 -2.97
CA ASP A 107 0.73 10.56 -2.42
C ASP A 107 1.15 10.28 -0.97
N GLN A 108 0.27 9.66 -0.17
CA GLN A 108 0.59 9.28 1.21
C GLN A 108 1.68 8.19 1.26
N ILE A 109 1.62 7.18 0.38
CA ILE A 109 2.63 6.14 0.28
C ILE A 109 3.97 6.73 -0.18
N ALA A 110 3.97 7.62 -1.17
CA ALA A 110 5.17 8.30 -1.64
C ALA A 110 5.80 9.16 -0.53
N TYR A 111 4.98 9.88 0.24
CA TYR A 111 5.44 10.62 1.40
C TYR A 111 6.10 9.71 2.44
N LEU A 112 5.48 8.57 2.76
CA LEU A 112 6.02 7.59 3.71
C LEU A 112 7.37 7.03 3.25
N HIS A 113 7.48 6.69 1.95
CA HIS A 113 8.74 6.22 1.36
C HIS A 113 9.87 7.26 1.50
N GLN A 114 9.56 8.56 1.34
CA GLN A 114 10.55 9.64 1.50
C GLN A 114 10.95 9.89 2.97
N GLN A 115 10.02 9.66 3.92
CA GLN A 115 10.27 9.92 5.35
C GLN A 115 10.92 8.74 6.08
N ARG A 116 10.78 7.53 5.56
CA ARG A 116 11.32 6.31 6.14
C ARG A 116 12.24 5.62 5.14
N ASP A 117 13.33 5.04 5.64
CA ASP A 117 14.22 4.19 4.84
C ASP A 117 13.56 2.82 4.58
N MET A 118 12.47 2.85 3.82
CA MET A 118 11.61 1.71 3.54
C MET A 118 11.50 1.51 2.02
N THR A 119 11.71 0.28 1.57
CA THR A 119 11.46 -0.08 0.17
C THR A 119 9.96 -0.28 -0.06
N VAL A 120 9.40 0.39 -1.06
CA VAL A 120 8.00 0.18 -1.48
C VAL A 120 7.95 -0.56 -2.80
N ILE A 121 7.21 -1.66 -2.85
CA ILE A 121 6.90 -2.42 -4.06
C ILE A 121 5.42 -2.23 -4.36
N LEU A 122 5.12 -1.50 -5.42
CA LEU A 122 3.76 -1.26 -5.89
C LEU A 122 3.45 -2.19 -7.07
N VAL A 123 2.47 -3.08 -6.89
CA VAL A 123 1.89 -3.85 -7.99
C VAL A 123 0.67 -3.08 -8.48
N SER A 124 0.67 -2.69 -9.74
CA SER A 124 -0.42 -1.94 -10.36
C SER A 124 -0.49 -2.20 -11.86
N HIS A 125 -1.69 -2.15 -12.42
CA HIS A 125 -1.94 -2.14 -13.85
C HIS A 125 -2.09 -0.71 -14.42
N SER A 126 -2.05 0.33 -13.57
CA SER A 126 -2.13 1.72 -13.97
C SER A 126 -0.77 2.26 -14.40
N MET A 127 -0.57 2.42 -15.68
CA MET A 127 0.68 3.02 -16.20
C MET A 127 0.88 4.46 -15.75
N GLU A 128 -0.20 5.18 -15.53
CA GLU A 128 -0.20 6.55 -15.04
C GLU A 128 0.36 6.64 -13.62
N ASP A 129 -0.09 5.74 -12.72
CA ASP A 129 0.43 5.65 -11.35
C ASP A 129 1.92 5.28 -11.34
N ILE A 130 2.29 4.29 -12.15
CA ILE A 130 3.67 3.84 -12.26
C ILE A 130 4.56 4.98 -12.79
N ALA A 131 4.12 5.72 -13.82
CA ALA A 131 4.87 6.83 -14.37
C ALA A 131 5.07 7.97 -13.37
N LYS A 132 4.08 8.20 -12.49
CA LYS A 132 4.09 9.28 -11.49
C LYS A 132 4.90 8.93 -10.24
N TYR A 133 4.84 7.70 -9.77
CA TYR A 133 5.31 7.34 -8.43
C TYR A 133 6.51 6.38 -8.40
N ALA A 134 6.78 5.62 -9.48
CA ALA A 134 7.83 4.60 -9.46
C ALA A 134 9.18 5.15 -9.91
N ASP A 135 10.24 4.85 -9.16
CA ASP A 135 11.63 5.09 -9.56
C ASP A 135 12.14 3.99 -10.50
N ARG A 136 11.60 2.78 -10.37
CA ARG A 136 11.97 1.60 -11.12
C ARG A 136 10.74 0.78 -11.49
N LEU A 137 10.68 0.32 -12.73
CA LEU A 137 9.59 -0.49 -13.27
C LEU A 137 10.10 -1.87 -13.65
N ILE A 138 9.42 -2.90 -13.12
CA ILE A 138 9.62 -4.29 -13.53
C ILE A 138 8.36 -4.73 -14.27
N VAL A 139 8.51 -5.09 -15.53
CA VAL A 139 7.41 -5.64 -16.34
C VAL A 139 7.54 -7.15 -16.40
N MET A 140 6.46 -7.83 -15.99
CA MET A 140 6.36 -9.28 -16.01
C MET A 140 5.47 -9.75 -17.16
N ASN A 141 5.93 -10.77 -17.90
CA ASN A 141 5.12 -11.42 -18.92
C ASN A 141 5.35 -12.93 -18.87
N LYS A 142 4.27 -13.72 -18.81
CA LYS A 142 4.31 -15.21 -18.76
C LYS A 142 5.28 -15.77 -17.71
N GLY A 143 5.36 -15.13 -16.53
CA GLY A 143 6.22 -15.55 -15.44
C GLY A 143 7.70 -15.16 -15.58
N GLN A 144 8.05 -14.37 -16.57
CA GLN A 144 9.42 -13.89 -16.81
C GLN A 144 9.48 -12.37 -16.71
N VAL A 145 10.62 -11.83 -16.27
CA VAL A 145 10.90 -10.39 -16.30
C VAL A 145 11.26 -10.02 -17.75
N LEU A 146 10.43 -9.16 -18.33
CA LEU A 146 10.64 -8.63 -19.68
C LEU A 146 11.49 -7.36 -19.65
N TYR A 147 11.15 -6.44 -18.75
CA TYR A 147 11.87 -5.18 -18.52
C TYR A 147 12.14 -4.96 -17.05
N ASN A 148 13.26 -4.32 -16.73
CA ASN A 148 13.63 -3.93 -15.36
C ASN A 148 14.51 -2.67 -15.45
N ASP A 149 13.88 -1.49 -15.56
CA ASP A 149 14.58 -0.21 -15.72
C ASP A 149 13.70 0.96 -15.17
N ARG A 150 14.16 2.19 -15.33
CA ARG A 150 13.38 3.39 -15.04
C ARG A 150 12.13 3.45 -15.91
N PRO A 151 10.98 3.94 -15.39
CA PRO A 151 9.73 3.99 -16.16
C PRO A 151 9.89 4.63 -17.55
N LYS A 152 10.60 5.76 -17.65
CA LYS A 152 10.87 6.44 -18.92
C LYS A 152 11.54 5.54 -19.98
N MET A 153 12.48 4.69 -19.55
CA MET A 153 13.17 3.77 -20.44
C MET A 153 12.26 2.63 -20.87
N VAL A 154 11.49 2.07 -19.95
CA VAL A 154 10.55 1.00 -20.26
C VAL A 154 9.44 1.49 -21.18
N PHE A 155 8.90 2.70 -20.95
CA PHE A 155 7.84 3.27 -21.79
C PHE A 155 8.32 3.68 -23.18
N SER A 156 9.64 3.79 -23.44
CA SER A 156 10.15 3.95 -24.81
C SER A 156 9.88 2.71 -25.70
N HIS A 157 9.60 1.55 -25.08
CA HIS A 157 9.19 0.31 -25.75
C HIS A 157 7.66 0.14 -25.82
N TYR A 158 6.89 1.24 -25.91
CA TYR A 158 5.43 1.22 -25.81
C TYR A 158 4.75 0.27 -26.81
N GLN A 159 5.29 0.13 -28.04
CA GLN A 159 4.72 -0.74 -29.06
C GLN A 159 4.76 -2.23 -28.64
N GLU A 160 5.84 -2.66 -28.04
CA GLU A 160 5.97 -4.02 -27.52
C GLU A 160 5.08 -4.25 -26.29
N LEU A 161 5.02 -3.25 -25.39
CA LEU A 161 4.14 -3.28 -24.21
C LEU A 161 2.65 -3.33 -24.60
N GLU A 162 2.26 -2.64 -25.69
CA GLU A 162 0.91 -2.71 -26.24
C GLU A 162 0.59 -4.11 -26.78
N GLN A 163 1.51 -4.72 -27.52
CA GLN A 163 1.34 -6.07 -28.10
C GLN A 163 1.14 -7.15 -27.02
N ILE A 164 1.78 -7.02 -25.86
CA ILE A 164 1.63 -7.94 -24.74
C ILE A 164 0.47 -7.59 -23.80
N GLY A 165 -0.30 -6.52 -24.12
CA GLY A 165 -1.48 -6.10 -23.37
C GLY A 165 -1.18 -5.40 -22.03
N GLN A 166 0.04 -4.91 -21.83
CA GLN A 166 0.42 -4.16 -20.62
C GLN A 166 0.01 -2.69 -20.70
N ILE A 167 -0.13 -2.12 -21.88
CA ILE A 167 -0.61 -0.76 -22.12
C ILE A 167 -1.89 -0.88 -22.96
N GLY A 168 -3.00 -0.35 -22.46
CA GLY A 168 -4.24 -0.25 -23.22
C GLY A 168 -4.09 0.76 -24.36
N ARG A 169 -4.81 0.56 -25.48
CA ARG A 169 -4.87 1.53 -26.57
C ARG A 169 -5.41 2.85 -26.00
N ALA A 170 -4.61 3.90 -26.06
CA ALA A 170 -5.12 5.24 -25.88
C ALA A 170 -6.13 5.49 -27.02
N HIS A 171 -7.40 5.64 -26.70
CA HIS A 171 -8.35 6.19 -27.66
C HIS A 171 -7.95 7.66 -27.87
N VAL A 172 -7.34 7.93 -29.00
CA VAL A 172 -7.13 9.29 -29.54
C VAL A 172 -8.47 9.81 -30.03
#